data_e975ceadd91add38e9f02f693856a664
#
_entry.id   e975ceadd91add38e9f02f693856a664
#
_cell.length_a   1.000
_cell.length_b   1.000
_cell.length_c   1.000
_cell.angle_alpha   90.00
_cell.angle_beta   90.00
_cell.angle_gamma   90.00
#
_symmetry.space_group_name_H-M   'P 1'
#
loop_
_entity.id
_entity.type
_entity.pdbx_description
1 polymer ?
#
loop_
_entity_poly.entity_id
_entity_poly.type
_entity_poly.pdbx_seq_one_letter_code
_entity_poly.pdbx_strand_id
1 'polypeptide(L)'
;MSYNGWTNYETWVVNLWIDNEQGSQDFIRETAKEIYAEAKATDSWTREESARFCLSDWLRDWYDENLPEMPGVYGDLLGGALGAVNWDEIARHHIDAILEEVSHA
;
A
#
# COMPACT_ATOMS: atom_id res chain seq x y z
N MET A 1 4.63 14.36 12.66
CA MET A 1 4.86 13.39 13.74
C MET A 1 4.65 11.98 13.23
N SER A 2 5.61 11.09 13.41
CA SER A 2 5.49 9.71 12.94
C SER A 2 4.78 8.84 13.98
N TYR A 3 4.22 7.72 13.51
CA TYR A 3 3.54 6.75 14.36
C TYR A 3 4.19 5.38 14.12
N ASN A 4 4.90 4.89 15.08
CA ASN A 4 5.62 3.60 14.99
C ASN A 4 6.48 3.47 13.74
N GLY A 5 7.09 4.58 13.30
CA GLY A 5 7.89 4.62 12.08
C GLY A 5 7.11 4.97 10.82
N TRP A 6 5.78 5.09 10.90
CA TRP A 6 4.93 5.46 9.78
C TRP A 6 4.53 6.94 9.87
N THR A 7 4.15 7.52 8.76
CA THR A 7 3.77 8.94 8.67
C THR A 7 2.68 9.33 9.67
N ASN A 8 1.66 8.50 9.83
CA ASN A 8 0.54 8.76 10.74
C ASN A 8 -0.12 7.46 11.16
N TYR A 9 -1.08 7.58 12.08
CA TYR A 9 -1.83 6.45 12.63
C TYR A 9 -2.57 5.67 11.55
N GLU A 10 -3.23 6.38 10.64
CA GLU A 10 -4.06 5.75 9.59
C GLU A 10 -3.21 4.86 8.69
N THR A 11 -2.03 5.32 8.31
CA THR A 11 -1.10 4.55 7.50
C THR A 11 -0.61 3.31 8.25
N TRP A 12 -0.23 3.50 9.52
CA TRP A 12 0.22 2.40 10.36
C TRP A 12 -0.86 1.33 10.50
N VAL A 13 -2.11 1.73 10.78
CA VAL A 13 -3.17 0.75 11.04
C VAL A 13 -3.54 -0.04 9.78
N VAL A 14 -3.56 0.61 8.62
CA VAL A 14 -3.82 -0.11 7.36
C VAL A 14 -2.77 -1.19 7.14
N ASN A 15 -1.49 -0.81 7.27
CA ASN A 15 -0.42 -1.80 7.07
C ASN A 15 -0.40 -2.87 8.16
N LEU A 16 -0.77 -2.52 9.38
CA LEU A 16 -0.87 -3.49 10.47
C LEU A 16 -1.86 -4.61 10.12
N TRP A 17 -3.01 -4.25 9.58
CA TRP A 17 -4.02 -5.23 9.18
C TRP A 17 -3.58 -6.05 7.97
N ILE A 18 -2.88 -5.44 7.02
CA ILE A 18 -2.31 -6.17 5.89
C ILE A 18 -1.35 -7.25 6.39
N ASP A 19 -0.42 -6.88 7.29
CA ASP A 19 0.63 -7.79 7.75
C ASP A 19 0.12 -8.86 8.72
N ASN A 20 -0.95 -8.58 9.48
CA ASN A 20 -1.45 -9.48 10.50
C ASN A 20 -2.50 -10.48 9.99
N GLU A 21 -3.03 -10.30 8.79
CA GLU A 21 -3.92 -11.26 8.16
C GLU A 21 -3.17 -12.00 7.07
N GLN A 22 -3.06 -13.32 7.21
CA GLN A 22 -2.30 -14.14 6.25
C GLN A 22 -2.81 -13.96 4.82
N GLY A 23 -4.12 -13.99 4.63
CA GLY A 23 -4.70 -13.82 3.30
C GLY A 23 -4.41 -12.46 2.68
N SER A 24 -4.50 -11.40 3.47
CA SER A 24 -4.20 -10.03 3.01
C SER A 24 -2.72 -9.87 2.71
N GLN A 25 -1.86 -10.39 3.56
CA GLN A 25 -0.41 -10.34 3.37
C GLN A 25 -0.01 -11.03 2.06
N ASP A 26 -0.51 -12.24 1.84
CA ASP A 26 -0.21 -13.00 0.64
C ASP A 26 -0.73 -12.30 -0.62
N PHE A 27 -1.95 -11.76 -0.55
CA PHE A 27 -2.58 -11.07 -1.67
C PHE A 27 -1.80 -9.82 -2.06
N ILE A 28 -1.44 -9.00 -1.09
CA ILE A 28 -0.67 -7.77 -1.37
C ILE A 28 0.72 -8.12 -1.89
N ARG A 29 1.37 -9.13 -1.32
CA ARG A 29 2.68 -9.57 -1.79
C ARG A 29 2.63 -10.05 -3.25
N GLU A 30 1.65 -10.87 -3.60
CA GLU A 30 1.50 -11.36 -4.98
C GLU A 30 1.19 -10.20 -5.94
N THR A 31 0.34 -9.26 -5.51
CA THR A 31 0.03 -8.07 -6.31
C THR A 31 1.29 -7.22 -6.53
N ALA A 32 2.09 -7.03 -5.48
CA ALA A 32 3.34 -6.29 -5.59
C ALA A 32 4.31 -6.96 -6.57
N LYS A 33 4.41 -8.29 -6.51
CA LYS A 33 5.26 -9.05 -7.44
C LYS A 33 4.81 -8.89 -8.89
N GLU A 34 3.52 -8.97 -9.14
CA GLU A 34 2.96 -8.81 -10.47
C GLU A 34 3.22 -7.40 -11.02
N ILE A 35 3.00 -6.40 -10.19
CA ILE A 35 3.24 -5.00 -10.57
C ILE A 35 4.72 -4.78 -10.86
N TYR A 36 5.60 -5.30 -10.01
CA TYR A 36 7.05 -5.16 -10.22
C TYR A 36 7.50 -5.88 -11.48
N ALA A 37 6.94 -7.05 -11.77
CA ALA A 37 7.30 -7.82 -12.96
C ALA A 37 7.00 -7.04 -14.25
N GLU A 38 5.93 -6.24 -14.25
CA GLU A 38 5.53 -5.45 -15.42
C GLU A 38 6.12 -4.03 -15.42
N ALA A 39 6.66 -3.58 -14.29
CA ALA A 39 7.21 -2.23 -14.18
C ALA A 39 8.48 -2.08 -14.99
N LYS A 40 8.66 -0.89 -15.54
CA LYS A 40 9.84 -0.57 -16.35
C LYS A 40 10.43 0.77 -15.91
N ALA A 41 11.75 0.87 -16.01
CA ALA A 41 12.42 2.13 -15.79
C ALA A 41 12.06 3.10 -16.93
N THR A 42 12.01 4.38 -16.59
CA THR A 42 11.82 5.46 -17.56
C THR A 42 13.01 6.43 -17.43
N ASP A 43 13.01 7.49 -18.22
CA ASP A 43 14.05 8.53 -18.12
C ASP A 43 14.01 9.24 -16.76
N SER A 44 12.84 9.26 -16.11
CA SER A 44 12.64 9.98 -14.84
C SER A 44 12.57 9.07 -13.62
N TRP A 45 12.29 7.77 -13.81
CA TRP A 45 12.02 6.85 -12.70
C TRP A 45 12.76 5.53 -12.87
N THR A 46 13.26 5.00 -11.75
CA THR A 46 13.76 3.63 -11.72
C THR A 46 12.59 2.65 -11.83
N ARG A 47 12.88 1.39 -12.09
CA ARG A 47 11.87 0.32 -12.12
C ARG A 47 11.17 0.23 -10.76
N GLU A 48 11.93 0.31 -9.68
CA GLU A 48 11.40 0.24 -8.31
C GLU A 48 10.47 1.41 -8.03
N GLU A 49 10.83 2.61 -8.47
CA GLU A 49 9.98 3.79 -8.31
C GLU A 49 8.69 3.66 -9.10
N SER A 50 8.78 3.17 -10.35
CA SER A 50 7.60 2.93 -11.18
C SER A 50 6.67 1.90 -10.54
N ALA A 51 7.23 0.82 -10.00
CA ALA A 51 6.45 -0.21 -9.30
C ALA A 51 5.79 0.36 -8.05
N ARG A 52 6.52 1.17 -7.29
CA ARG A 52 6.00 1.80 -6.08
C ARG A 52 4.80 2.70 -6.38
N PHE A 53 4.93 3.55 -7.40
CA PHE A 53 3.84 4.43 -7.79
C PHE A 53 2.61 3.65 -8.26
N CYS A 54 2.83 2.61 -9.05
CA CYS A 54 1.77 1.76 -9.54
C CYS A 54 1.04 1.04 -8.40
N LEU A 55 1.81 0.49 -7.45
CA LEU A 55 1.22 -0.19 -6.29
C LEU A 55 0.49 0.80 -5.38
N SER A 56 1.02 2.01 -5.22
CA SER A 56 0.37 3.07 -4.43
C SER A 56 -1.03 3.37 -4.98
N ASP A 57 -1.13 3.57 -6.30
CA ASP A 57 -2.41 3.82 -6.97
C ASP A 57 -3.34 2.63 -6.85
N TRP A 58 -2.80 1.42 -7.03
CA TRP A 58 -3.58 0.19 -6.91
C TRP A 58 -4.16 0.02 -5.51
N LEU A 59 -3.36 0.25 -4.46
CA LEU A 59 -3.80 0.15 -3.07
C LEU A 59 -4.91 1.15 -2.77
N ARG A 60 -4.73 2.41 -3.17
CA ARG A 60 -5.73 3.44 -2.96
C ARG A 60 -7.04 3.06 -3.61
N ASP A 61 -6.98 2.63 -4.87
CA ASP A 61 -8.18 2.25 -5.62
C ASP A 61 -8.85 1.02 -5.02
N TRP A 62 -8.06 0.02 -4.61
CA TRP A 62 -8.57 -1.19 -3.98
C TRP A 62 -9.36 -0.88 -2.71
N TYR A 63 -8.78 -0.07 -1.81
CA TYR A 63 -9.45 0.27 -0.56
C TYR A 63 -10.66 1.18 -0.79
N ASP A 64 -10.59 2.05 -1.78
CA ASP A 64 -11.71 2.92 -2.14
C ASP A 64 -12.89 2.10 -2.70
N GLU A 65 -12.60 1.16 -3.58
CA GLU A 65 -13.61 0.29 -4.19
C GLU A 65 -14.27 -0.66 -3.20
N ASN A 66 -13.53 -1.06 -2.17
CA ASN A 66 -14.02 -1.99 -1.15
C ASN A 66 -14.56 -1.27 0.09
N LEU A 67 -14.66 0.04 0.04
CA LEU A 67 -15.17 0.84 1.14
C LEU A 67 -16.63 0.49 1.41
N PRO A 68 -16.99 0.08 2.65
CA PRO A 68 -18.39 -0.19 2.95
C PRO A 68 -19.22 1.10 2.94
N GLU A 69 -20.45 0.99 2.51
CA GLU A 69 -21.38 2.11 2.59
C GLU A 69 -21.79 2.33 4.04
N MET A 70 -21.41 3.49 4.57
CA MET A 70 -21.75 3.88 5.95
C MET A 70 -22.34 5.27 5.93
N PRO A 71 -23.62 5.41 6.32
CA PRO A 71 -24.25 6.75 6.31
C PRO A 71 -23.79 7.58 7.49
N GLY A 72 -23.92 8.90 7.32
CA GLY A 72 -23.73 9.87 8.40
C GLY A 72 -22.30 10.01 8.82
N VAL A 73 -22.10 10.27 10.11
CA VAL A 73 -20.79 10.60 10.69
C VAL A 73 -19.76 9.48 10.49
N TYR A 74 -20.20 8.24 10.51
CA TYR A 74 -19.27 7.12 10.34
C TYR A 74 -18.66 7.08 8.93
N GLY A 75 -19.49 7.34 7.92
CA GLY A 75 -18.99 7.43 6.54
C GLY A 75 -18.01 8.56 6.35
N ASP A 76 -18.32 9.71 6.92
CA ASP A 76 -17.44 10.89 6.82
C ASP A 76 -16.11 10.64 7.54
N LEU A 77 -16.14 10.03 8.72
CA LEU A 77 -14.92 9.70 9.47
C LEU A 77 -14.09 8.68 8.71
N LEU A 78 -14.72 7.66 8.16
CA LEU A 78 -14.01 6.61 7.41
C LEU A 78 -13.37 7.18 6.15
N GLY A 79 -14.11 8.01 5.40
CA GLY A 79 -13.57 8.66 4.21
C GLY A 79 -12.39 9.57 4.54
N GLY A 80 -12.50 10.33 5.62
CA GLY A 80 -11.42 11.20 6.09
C GLY A 80 -10.19 10.40 6.51
N ALA A 81 -10.40 9.29 7.21
CA ALA A 81 -9.31 8.42 7.64
C ALA A 81 -8.58 7.83 6.44
N LEU A 82 -9.30 7.31 5.46
CA LEU A 82 -8.70 6.75 4.24
C LEU A 82 -7.96 7.82 3.44
N GLY A 83 -8.49 9.05 3.43
CA GLY A 83 -7.82 10.17 2.77
C GLY A 83 -6.49 10.55 3.42
N ALA A 84 -6.31 10.21 4.69
CA ALA A 84 -5.08 10.50 5.43
C ALA A 84 -4.00 9.42 5.27
N VAL A 85 -4.34 8.27 4.68
CA VAL A 85 -3.39 7.16 4.50
C VAL A 85 -2.35 7.55 3.45
N ASN A 86 -1.09 7.34 3.80
CA ASN A 86 0.01 7.51 2.85
C ASN A 86 0.24 6.20 2.10
N TRP A 87 -0.49 6.04 1.00
CA TRP A 87 -0.45 4.82 0.19
C TRP A 87 0.94 4.58 -0.41
N ASP A 88 1.67 5.64 -0.72
CA ASP A 88 3.02 5.54 -1.26
C ASP A 88 3.97 4.90 -0.24
N GLU A 89 3.83 5.25 1.02
CA GLU A 89 4.65 4.67 2.09
C GLU A 89 4.40 3.17 2.24
N ILE A 90 3.12 2.77 2.19
CA ILE A 90 2.75 1.35 2.25
C ILE A 90 3.28 0.61 1.01
N ALA A 91 3.10 1.19 -0.17
CA ALA A 91 3.59 0.60 -1.41
C ALA A 91 5.10 0.40 -1.38
N ARG A 92 5.83 1.40 -0.91
CA ARG A 92 7.29 1.33 -0.78
C ARG A 92 7.71 0.19 0.16
N HIS A 93 7.01 0.06 1.30
CA HIS A 93 7.28 -1.00 2.25
C HIS A 93 7.16 -2.39 1.59
N HIS A 94 6.10 -2.61 0.83
CA HIS A 94 5.87 -3.92 0.20
C HIS A 94 6.76 -4.17 -1.01
N ILE A 95 7.08 -3.14 -1.79
CA ILE A 95 8.04 -3.29 -2.89
C ILE A 95 9.43 -3.60 -2.34
N ASP A 96 9.87 -2.89 -1.31
CA ASP A 96 11.16 -3.16 -0.67
C ASP A 96 11.22 -4.59 -0.12
N ALA A 97 10.11 -5.06 0.45
CA ALA A 97 10.04 -6.42 1.01
C ALA A 97 10.21 -7.49 -0.07
N ILE A 98 9.57 -7.35 -1.24
CA ILE A 98 9.73 -8.34 -2.31
C ILE A 98 11.12 -8.29 -2.94
N LEU A 99 11.73 -7.12 -3.01
CA LEU A 99 13.10 -6.97 -3.53
C LEU A 99 14.10 -7.64 -2.59
N GLU A 100 13.90 -7.50 -1.29
CA GLU A 100 14.71 -8.15 -0.28
C GLU A 100 14.61 -9.68 -0.37
N GLU A 101 13.39 -10.21 -0.57
CA GLU A 101 13.16 -11.63 -0.80
C GLU A 101 13.97 -12.16 -1.98
N VAL A 102 13.93 -11.46 -3.10
CA VAL A 102 14.65 -11.83 -4.32
C VAL A 102 16.16 -11.80 -4.10
N SER A 103 16.64 -10.82 -3.34
CA SER A 103 18.09 -10.67 -3.05
C SER A 103 18.65 -11.82 -2.22
N HIS A 104 17.80 -12.45 -1.41
CA HIS A 104 18.20 -13.56 -0.52
C HIS A 104 17.91 -14.94 -1.10
N ALA A 105 17.32 -14.99 -2.29
CA ALA A 105 16.98 -16.26 -2.94
C ALA A 105 18.21 -16.94 -3.57
#